data_46b4be83ddd5462ef6ddc37e3bfbf3c1
#
_entry.id   46b4be83ddd5462ef6ddc37e3bfbf3c1
#
_cell.length_a   1.000
_cell.length_b   1.000
_cell.length_c   1.000
_cell.angle_alpha   90.00
_cell.angle_beta   90.00
_cell.angle_gamma   90.00
#
_symmetry.space_group_name_H-M   'P 1'
#
loop_
_entity.id
_entity.type
_entity.pdbx_description
1 polymer ?
#
loop_
_entity_poly.entity_id
_entity_poly.type
_entity_poly.pdbx_seq_one_letter_code
_entity_poly.pdbx_strand_id
1 'polypeptide(L)'
;MIITINGIPCECEKGEYILQIARRNGIEIPTLCHHDAFAGQGCCRLCIVEVVTKGRGRIVVSCVYPVDGECEVYTDNERVRRQRGMILRLLETRAPESKEIQALCEKYNAPKFDRFIKIDGSKCVMCGLCVKACAELSVGAISTVNRGVTKEIATPYHEPSSVCVGCGSCAHVCPTGAIEISETNDTRTIWDKTFKLVHCSSCGAVIGTEQEIWYAADRAGEEFDGLCATCRQKRIADVFAHNAGV
;
A
#
# COMPACT_ATOMS: atom_id res chain seq x y z
N MET A 1 -28.59 -4.89 1.49
CA MET A 1 -28.69 -6.34 1.19
C MET A 1 -27.78 -7.11 2.13
N ILE A 2 -27.93 -8.44 2.20
CA ILE A 2 -27.09 -9.28 3.07
C ILE A 2 -26.39 -10.32 2.19
N ILE A 3 -25.08 -10.47 2.40
CA ILE A 3 -24.30 -11.61 1.88
C ILE A 3 -23.77 -12.42 3.05
N THR A 4 -23.36 -13.64 2.81
CA THR A 4 -22.78 -14.50 3.86
C THR A 4 -21.30 -14.70 3.57
N ILE A 5 -20.41 -14.33 4.50
CA ILE A 5 -18.95 -14.53 4.39
C ILE A 5 -18.52 -15.56 5.44
N ASN A 6 -18.03 -16.72 5.03
CA ASN A 6 -17.66 -17.83 5.92
C ASN A 6 -18.78 -18.21 6.92
N GLY A 7 -20.05 -18.15 6.50
CA GLY A 7 -21.20 -18.42 7.37
C GLY A 7 -21.66 -17.23 8.23
N ILE A 8 -20.96 -16.08 8.17
CA ILE A 8 -21.31 -14.86 8.91
C ILE A 8 -22.17 -13.96 8.02
N PRO A 9 -23.39 -13.58 8.41
CA PRO A 9 -24.21 -12.63 7.66
C PRO A 9 -23.60 -11.23 7.75
N CYS A 10 -23.39 -10.59 6.61
CA CYS A 10 -22.78 -9.28 6.47
C CYS A 10 -23.72 -8.33 5.71
N GLU A 11 -24.08 -7.22 6.31
CA GLU A 11 -24.83 -6.17 5.63
C GLU A 11 -23.94 -5.43 4.63
N CYS A 12 -24.47 -5.15 3.45
CA CYS A 12 -23.74 -4.45 2.39
C CYS A 12 -24.68 -3.70 1.46
N GLU A 13 -24.13 -2.76 0.72
CA GLU A 13 -24.80 -2.05 -0.36
C GLU A 13 -24.51 -2.71 -1.71
N LYS A 14 -25.41 -2.49 -2.68
CA LYS A 14 -25.17 -2.96 -4.05
C LYS A 14 -23.99 -2.21 -4.67
N GLY A 15 -23.05 -2.96 -5.24
CA GLY A 15 -21.84 -2.41 -5.83
C GLY A 15 -20.66 -2.29 -4.86
N GLU A 16 -20.85 -2.57 -3.56
CA GLU A 16 -19.77 -2.57 -2.58
C GLU A 16 -18.82 -3.76 -2.82
N TYR A 17 -17.52 -3.56 -2.64
CA TYR A 17 -16.54 -4.62 -2.87
C TYR A 17 -16.45 -5.61 -1.70
N ILE A 18 -16.34 -6.93 -2.01
CA ILE A 18 -16.28 -8.00 -1.00
C ILE A 18 -15.17 -7.73 0.03
N LEU A 19 -14.01 -7.23 -0.38
CA LEU A 19 -12.91 -6.93 0.55
C LEU A 19 -13.29 -5.89 1.60
N GLN A 20 -14.02 -4.84 1.21
CA GLN A 20 -14.48 -3.79 2.13
C GLN A 20 -15.48 -4.35 3.14
N ILE A 21 -16.44 -5.13 2.65
CA ILE A 21 -17.44 -5.81 3.50
C ILE A 21 -16.76 -6.75 4.51
N ALA A 22 -15.81 -7.56 4.06
CA ALA A 22 -15.05 -8.49 4.90
C ALA A 22 -14.29 -7.75 6.01
N ARG A 23 -13.53 -6.69 5.65
CA ARG A 23 -12.77 -5.88 6.62
C ARG A 23 -13.65 -5.24 7.67
N ARG A 24 -14.79 -4.64 7.28
CA ARG A 24 -15.75 -4.04 8.20
C ARG A 24 -16.32 -5.04 9.21
N ASN A 25 -16.41 -6.31 8.83
CA ASN A 25 -16.87 -7.39 9.70
C ASN A 25 -15.73 -8.19 10.37
N GLY A 26 -14.50 -7.68 10.36
CA GLY A 26 -13.35 -8.31 11.02
C GLY A 26 -12.86 -9.60 10.33
N ILE A 27 -13.25 -9.84 9.09
CA ILE A 27 -12.85 -11.03 8.32
C ILE A 27 -11.59 -10.72 7.52
N GLU A 28 -10.50 -11.41 7.85
CA GLU A 28 -9.21 -11.22 7.18
C GLU A 28 -9.21 -11.84 5.78
N ILE A 29 -8.83 -11.02 4.78
CA ILE A 29 -8.50 -11.47 3.43
C ILE A 29 -7.12 -10.87 3.09
N PRO A 30 -6.10 -11.69 2.77
CA PRO A 30 -4.75 -11.20 2.51
C PRO A 30 -4.70 -10.36 1.24
N THR A 31 -3.95 -9.25 1.32
CA THR A 31 -3.75 -8.30 0.20
C THR A 31 -2.31 -7.83 0.15
N LEU A 32 -1.81 -7.47 -1.05
CA LEU A 32 -0.52 -6.81 -1.24
C LEU A 32 -0.64 -5.52 -2.06
N CYS A 33 -1.57 -5.46 -3.01
CA CYS A 33 -1.74 -4.31 -3.91
C CYS A 33 -2.96 -3.44 -3.55
N HIS A 34 -3.48 -3.57 -2.34
CA HIS A 34 -4.61 -2.80 -1.84
C HIS A 34 -4.17 -1.91 -0.68
N HIS A 35 -4.55 -0.65 -0.75
CA HIS A 35 -4.40 0.33 0.32
C HIS A 35 -5.69 1.17 0.36
N ASP A 36 -6.17 1.51 1.56
CA ASP A 36 -7.49 2.17 1.70
C ASP A 36 -7.55 3.58 1.10
N ALA A 37 -6.38 4.24 0.95
CA ALA A 37 -6.28 5.54 0.29
C ALA A 37 -6.41 5.48 -1.24
N PHE A 38 -6.40 4.28 -1.86
CA PHE A 38 -6.38 4.15 -3.32
C PHE A 38 -7.46 3.20 -3.82
N ALA A 39 -7.96 3.46 -5.03
CA ALA A 39 -8.82 2.50 -5.71
C ALA A 39 -8.12 1.15 -5.91
N GLY A 40 -8.86 0.05 -5.73
CA GLY A 40 -8.35 -1.31 -5.89
C GLY A 40 -7.78 -1.56 -7.29
N GLN A 41 -6.68 -2.30 -7.37
CA GLN A 41 -6.00 -2.62 -8.64
C GLN A 41 -6.19 -4.07 -9.09
N GLY A 42 -6.40 -4.98 -8.14
CA GLY A 42 -6.56 -6.41 -8.41
C GLY A 42 -5.34 -7.08 -9.05
N CYS A 43 -4.13 -6.47 -9.01
CA CYS A 43 -2.96 -6.98 -9.74
C CYS A 43 -2.24 -8.13 -9.03
N CYS A 44 -2.13 -8.15 -7.70
CA CYS A 44 -1.44 -9.22 -6.97
C CYS A 44 -2.23 -10.53 -6.91
N ARG A 45 -3.54 -10.50 -7.11
CA ARG A 45 -4.47 -11.63 -7.07
C ARG A 45 -4.54 -12.39 -5.74
N LEU A 46 -3.90 -11.90 -4.68
CA LEU A 46 -3.84 -12.61 -3.40
C LEU A 46 -5.18 -12.64 -2.66
N CYS A 47 -5.99 -11.60 -2.83
CA CYS A 47 -7.30 -11.46 -2.20
C CYS A 47 -8.42 -12.28 -2.88
N ILE A 48 -8.09 -13.39 -3.52
CA ILE A 48 -9.09 -14.27 -4.12
C ILE A 48 -9.98 -14.90 -3.05
N VAL A 49 -11.26 -15.01 -3.40
CA VAL A 49 -12.30 -15.69 -2.62
C VAL A 49 -13.18 -16.52 -3.55
N GLU A 50 -13.88 -17.51 -3.02
CA GLU A 50 -14.91 -18.20 -3.77
C GLU A 50 -16.27 -17.57 -3.49
N VAL A 51 -16.96 -17.16 -4.54
CA VAL A 51 -18.34 -16.68 -4.48
C VAL A 51 -19.26 -17.73 -5.05
N VAL A 52 -20.23 -18.15 -4.26
CA VAL A 52 -21.25 -19.11 -4.64
C VAL A 52 -22.58 -18.38 -4.85
N THR A 53 -23.12 -18.49 -6.05
CA THR A 53 -24.44 -17.94 -6.42
C THR A 53 -25.24 -19.02 -7.10
N LYS A 54 -26.43 -19.31 -6.61
CA LYS A 54 -27.33 -20.36 -7.13
C LYS A 54 -26.62 -21.73 -7.27
N GLY A 55 -25.82 -22.09 -6.27
CA GLY A 55 -25.09 -23.38 -6.22
C GLY A 55 -23.86 -23.46 -7.14
N ARG A 56 -23.48 -22.38 -7.84
CA ARG A 56 -22.28 -22.33 -8.70
C ARG A 56 -21.19 -21.49 -8.05
N GLY A 57 -20.05 -22.13 -7.72
CA GLY A 57 -18.88 -21.46 -7.14
C GLY A 57 -17.90 -20.95 -8.20
N ARG A 58 -17.44 -19.72 -8.07
CA ARG A 58 -16.38 -19.12 -8.88
C ARG A 58 -15.37 -18.39 -8.02
N ILE A 59 -14.10 -18.43 -8.42
CA ILE A 59 -13.04 -17.64 -7.79
C ILE A 59 -13.05 -16.22 -8.37
N VAL A 60 -13.08 -15.24 -7.48
CA VAL A 60 -13.04 -13.80 -7.83
C VAL A 60 -11.99 -13.06 -6.99
N VAL A 61 -11.62 -11.86 -7.42
CA VAL A 61 -10.68 -10.99 -6.72
C VAL A 61 -11.47 -10.00 -5.87
N SER A 62 -11.51 -10.20 -4.57
CA SER A 62 -12.42 -9.50 -3.65
C SER A 62 -12.27 -7.97 -3.62
N CYS A 63 -11.06 -7.45 -3.88
CA CYS A 63 -10.80 -5.99 -3.83
C CYS A 63 -11.38 -5.20 -5.03
N VAL A 64 -11.85 -5.89 -6.07
CA VAL A 64 -12.43 -5.26 -7.28
C VAL A 64 -13.71 -5.98 -7.73
N TYR A 65 -14.25 -6.86 -6.91
CA TYR A 65 -15.48 -7.58 -7.22
C TYR A 65 -16.66 -6.94 -6.48
N PRO A 66 -17.55 -6.23 -7.19
CA PRO A 66 -18.74 -5.64 -6.61
C PRO A 66 -19.81 -6.71 -6.35
N VAL A 67 -20.54 -6.54 -5.26
CA VAL A 67 -21.67 -7.41 -4.93
C VAL A 67 -22.96 -6.85 -5.57
N ASP A 68 -23.63 -7.69 -6.37
CA ASP A 68 -24.86 -7.32 -7.08
C ASP A 68 -26.12 -7.99 -6.54
N GLY A 69 -26.00 -8.98 -5.65
CA GLY A 69 -27.11 -9.75 -5.09
C GLY A 69 -26.64 -10.69 -3.98
N GLU A 70 -27.57 -11.43 -3.41
CA GLU A 70 -27.27 -12.41 -2.38
C GLU A 70 -26.30 -13.48 -2.89
N CYS A 71 -25.27 -13.75 -2.09
CA CYS A 71 -24.26 -14.75 -2.37
C CYS A 71 -23.59 -15.24 -1.09
N GLU A 72 -23.00 -16.43 -1.17
CA GLU A 72 -22.11 -16.97 -0.14
C GLU A 72 -20.65 -16.76 -0.58
N VAL A 73 -19.82 -16.33 0.33
CA VAL A 73 -18.40 -16.04 0.08
C VAL A 73 -17.55 -16.90 1.02
N TYR A 74 -16.61 -17.63 0.46
CA TYR A 74 -15.63 -18.41 1.21
C TYR A 74 -14.24 -17.81 1.00
N THR A 75 -13.61 -17.37 2.10
CA THR A 75 -12.33 -16.66 2.04
C THR A 75 -11.13 -17.58 2.17
N ASP A 76 -11.33 -18.81 2.72
CA ASP A 76 -10.23 -19.69 3.10
C ASP A 76 -10.56 -21.19 3.01
N ASN A 77 -11.41 -21.60 2.06
CA ASN A 77 -11.67 -23.03 1.80
C ASN A 77 -10.49 -23.67 1.03
N GLU A 78 -10.50 -24.99 0.87
CA GLU A 78 -9.43 -25.75 0.21
C GLU A 78 -9.13 -25.23 -1.20
N ARG A 79 -10.16 -24.92 -1.98
CA ARG A 79 -10.03 -24.40 -3.35
C ARG A 79 -9.33 -23.04 -3.37
N VAL A 80 -9.72 -22.13 -2.48
CA VAL A 80 -9.09 -20.81 -2.32
C VAL A 80 -7.63 -20.94 -1.85
N ARG A 81 -7.39 -21.77 -0.81
CA ARG A 81 -6.05 -22.02 -0.29
C ARG A 81 -5.09 -22.55 -1.35
N ARG A 82 -5.50 -23.56 -2.10
CA ARG A 82 -4.71 -24.15 -3.18
C ARG A 82 -4.34 -23.09 -4.24
N GLN A 83 -5.29 -22.29 -4.69
CA GLN A 83 -5.03 -21.27 -5.71
C GLN A 83 -4.18 -20.12 -5.15
N ARG A 84 -4.42 -19.71 -3.92
CA ARG A 84 -3.61 -18.69 -3.24
C ARG A 84 -2.16 -19.14 -3.08
N GLY A 85 -1.93 -20.39 -2.71
CA GLY A 85 -0.58 -20.98 -2.67
C GLY A 85 0.15 -20.93 -4.01
N MET A 86 -0.55 -21.19 -5.11
CA MET A 86 0.03 -21.07 -6.47
C MET A 86 0.41 -19.61 -6.80
N ILE A 87 -0.46 -18.65 -6.46
CA ILE A 87 -0.20 -17.23 -6.67
C ILE A 87 1.02 -16.78 -5.85
N LEU A 88 1.08 -17.20 -4.58
CA LEU A 88 2.20 -16.88 -3.69
C LEU A 88 3.52 -17.43 -4.22
N ARG A 89 3.52 -18.63 -4.78
CA ARG A 89 4.73 -19.20 -5.39
C ARG A 89 5.21 -18.37 -6.61
N LEU A 90 4.29 -17.87 -7.42
CA LEU A 90 4.64 -16.97 -8.52
C LEU A 90 5.16 -15.62 -8.02
N LEU A 91 4.59 -15.08 -6.94
CA LEU A 91 5.07 -13.86 -6.32
C LEU A 91 6.46 -14.04 -5.68
N GLU A 92 6.73 -15.21 -5.11
CA GLU A 92 8.06 -15.54 -4.56
C GLU A 92 9.14 -15.63 -5.64
N THR A 93 8.82 -16.14 -6.84
CA THR A 93 9.80 -16.10 -7.96
C THR A 93 10.13 -14.68 -8.37
N ARG A 94 9.18 -13.75 -8.23
CA ARG A 94 9.36 -12.34 -8.52
C ARG A 94 10.09 -11.58 -7.41
N ALA A 95 9.84 -11.94 -6.15
CA ALA A 95 10.36 -11.27 -4.95
C ALA A 95 10.91 -12.29 -3.95
N PRO A 96 11.96 -13.03 -4.30
CA PRO A 96 12.47 -14.14 -3.48
C PRO A 96 13.04 -13.67 -2.13
N GLU A 97 13.47 -12.42 -2.01
CA GLU A 97 14.03 -11.86 -0.78
C GLU A 97 13.01 -11.12 0.10
N SER A 98 11.73 -11.11 -0.30
CA SER A 98 10.68 -10.55 0.53
C SER A 98 10.31 -11.51 1.66
N LYS A 99 10.57 -11.10 2.91
CA LYS A 99 10.19 -11.84 4.12
C LYS A 99 8.67 -12.01 4.23
N GLU A 100 7.90 -11.00 3.82
CA GLU A 100 6.45 -11.03 3.74
C GLU A 100 5.96 -12.16 2.84
N ILE A 101 6.53 -12.27 1.63
CA ILE A 101 6.13 -13.31 0.68
C ILE A 101 6.53 -14.69 1.20
N GLN A 102 7.70 -14.83 1.78
CA GLN A 102 8.16 -16.10 2.37
C GLN A 102 7.21 -16.55 3.50
N ALA A 103 6.85 -15.67 4.42
CA ALA A 103 5.90 -15.95 5.50
C ALA A 103 4.51 -16.34 4.98
N LEU A 104 4.02 -15.67 3.95
CA LEU A 104 2.75 -16.03 3.30
C LEU A 104 2.84 -17.38 2.58
N CYS A 105 3.95 -17.69 1.93
CA CYS A 105 4.18 -19.01 1.33
C CYS A 105 4.12 -20.14 2.36
N GLU A 106 4.68 -19.93 3.54
CA GLU A 106 4.59 -20.87 4.66
C GLU A 106 3.15 -20.99 5.19
N LYS A 107 2.48 -19.87 5.48
CA LYS A 107 1.09 -19.81 5.97
C LYS A 107 0.12 -20.60 5.07
N TYR A 108 0.30 -20.52 3.75
CA TYR A 108 -0.59 -21.15 2.76
C TYR A 108 -0.04 -22.44 2.16
N ASN A 109 1.03 -23.02 2.68
CA ASN A 109 1.70 -24.21 2.16
C ASN A 109 1.91 -24.13 0.64
N ALA A 110 2.48 -23.02 0.17
CA ALA A 110 2.66 -22.78 -1.26
C ALA A 110 3.54 -23.86 -1.90
N PRO A 111 3.10 -24.50 -3.01
CA PRO A 111 3.82 -25.59 -3.62
C PRO A 111 5.18 -25.14 -4.12
N LYS A 112 6.23 -25.94 -3.96
CA LYS A 112 7.58 -25.64 -4.46
C LYS A 112 7.72 -26.07 -5.91
N PHE A 113 8.24 -25.18 -6.76
CA PHE A 113 8.53 -25.47 -8.18
C PHE A 113 9.89 -24.91 -8.55
N ASP A 114 10.68 -25.70 -9.28
CA ASP A 114 12.01 -25.28 -9.75
C ASP A 114 12.00 -24.79 -11.21
N ARG A 115 10.85 -24.85 -11.89
CA ARG A 115 10.71 -24.49 -13.30
C ARG A 115 10.67 -23.00 -13.59
N PHE A 116 10.50 -22.14 -12.58
CA PHE A 116 10.45 -20.70 -12.76
C PHE A 116 11.78 -20.06 -12.39
N ILE A 117 12.23 -19.12 -13.23
CA ILE A 117 13.43 -18.33 -12.95
C ILE A 117 13.09 -17.32 -11.85
N LYS A 118 13.87 -17.35 -10.78
CA LYS A 118 13.80 -16.34 -9.71
C LYS A 118 14.51 -15.06 -10.16
N ILE A 119 14.01 -13.92 -9.73
CA ILE A 119 14.65 -12.62 -9.94
C ILE A 119 15.50 -12.33 -8.70
N ASP A 120 16.78 -12.64 -8.78
CA ASP A 120 17.70 -12.51 -7.67
C ASP A 120 17.75 -11.07 -7.12
N GLY A 121 17.89 -10.92 -5.81
CA GLY A 121 17.96 -9.62 -5.13
C GLY A 121 16.62 -8.87 -5.04
N SER A 122 15.53 -9.39 -5.63
CA SER A 122 14.28 -8.66 -5.70
C SER A 122 13.40 -8.88 -4.46
N LYS A 123 12.90 -7.78 -3.89
CA LYS A 123 11.83 -7.75 -2.88
C LYS A 123 10.49 -7.26 -3.47
N CYS A 124 10.50 -6.76 -4.73
CA CYS A 124 9.37 -6.07 -5.33
C CYS A 124 8.38 -7.02 -6.01
N VAL A 125 7.14 -7.05 -5.54
CA VAL A 125 6.02 -7.83 -6.13
C VAL A 125 5.27 -7.09 -7.24
N MET A 126 5.76 -5.93 -7.68
CA MET A 126 5.14 -5.10 -8.73
C MET A 126 3.68 -4.71 -8.43
N CYS A 127 3.35 -4.47 -7.16
CA CYS A 127 2.01 -4.10 -6.75
C CYS A 127 1.58 -2.69 -7.21
N GLY A 128 2.54 -1.81 -7.53
CA GLY A 128 2.29 -0.45 -8.05
C GLY A 128 1.80 0.58 -7.02
N LEU A 129 1.70 0.23 -5.73
CA LEU A 129 1.24 1.17 -4.69
C LEU A 129 2.16 2.40 -4.58
N CYS A 130 3.47 2.21 -4.69
CA CYS A 130 4.44 3.30 -4.64
C CYS A 130 4.26 4.31 -5.78
N VAL A 131 4.00 3.82 -7.00
CA VAL A 131 3.73 4.68 -8.17
C VAL A 131 2.44 5.44 -7.96
N LYS A 132 1.38 4.78 -7.47
CA LYS A 132 0.13 5.45 -7.13
C LYS A 132 0.31 6.53 -6.07
N ALA A 133 0.98 6.20 -4.96
CA ALA A 133 1.23 7.18 -3.90
C ALA A 133 1.97 8.41 -4.44
N CYS A 134 2.97 8.22 -5.30
CA CYS A 134 3.71 9.30 -5.92
C CYS A 134 2.85 10.13 -6.89
N ALA A 135 1.95 9.48 -7.64
CA ALA A 135 1.04 10.14 -8.56
C ALA A 135 -0.07 10.93 -7.82
N GLU A 136 -0.65 10.37 -6.76
CA GLU A 136 -1.68 11.05 -5.93
C GLU A 136 -1.16 12.32 -5.27
N LEU A 137 0.12 12.32 -4.89
CA LEU A 137 0.80 13.55 -4.43
C LEU A 137 1.14 14.50 -5.58
N SER A 138 0.81 14.15 -6.82
CA SER A 138 1.13 14.89 -8.05
C SER A 138 2.63 15.12 -8.27
N VAL A 139 3.49 14.32 -7.65
CA VAL A 139 4.96 14.39 -7.81
C VAL A 139 5.41 13.62 -9.05
N GLY A 140 4.95 12.37 -9.22
CA GLY A 140 5.23 11.56 -10.41
C GLY A 140 6.71 11.22 -10.63
N ALA A 141 7.53 11.16 -9.57
CA ALA A 141 8.98 10.95 -9.64
C ALA A 141 9.39 9.53 -10.05
N ILE A 142 8.51 8.54 -9.89
CA ILE A 142 8.75 7.12 -10.18
C ILE A 142 7.64 6.54 -11.03
N SER A 143 8.00 5.56 -11.85
CA SER A 143 7.04 4.84 -12.68
C SER A 143 7.47 3.39 -12.89
N THR A 144 6.65 2.62 -13.59
CA THR A 144 7.06 1.29 -14.08
C THR A 144 7.84 1.45 -15.38
N VAL A 145 9.01 0.82 -15.45
CA VAL A 145 9.86 0.78 -16.63
C VAL A 145 10.04 -0.65 -17.12
N ASN A 146 10.45 -0.83 -18.34
CA ASN A 146 10.66 -2.11 -19.00
C ASN A 146 9.38 -3.00 -19.08
N ARG A 147 9.54 -4.29 -19.39
CA ARG A 147 8.43 -5.25 -19.53
C ARG A 147 8.87 -6.68 -19.21
N GLY A 148 7.88 -7.56 -19.00
CA GLY A 148 8.15 -8.97 -18.70
C GLY A 148 8.94 -9.14 -17.41
N VAL A 149 9.98 -9.93 -17.45
CA VAL A 149 10.84 -10.23 -16.28
C VAL A 149 11.72 -9.05 -15.87
N THR A 150 12.04 -8.16 -16.81
CA THR A 150 12.83 -6.96 -16.54
C THR A 150 12.01 -5.75 -16.07
N LYS A 151 10.66 -5.91 -16.00
CA LYS A 151 9.79 -4.83 -15.51
C LYS A 151 10.13 -4.48 -14.07
N GLU A 152 10.33 -3.20 -13.80
CA GLU A 152 10.68 -2.70 -12.47
C GLU A 152 10.05 -1.33 -12.18
N ILE A 153 10.16 -0.88 -10.93
CA ILE A 153 9.83 0.48 -10.53
C ILE A 153 11.15 1.24 -10.48
N ALA A 154 11.21 2.36 -11.18
CA ALA A 154 12.41 3.20 -11.22
C ALA A 154 12.07 4.67 -11.38
N THR A 155 13.06 5.50 -11.13
CA THR A 155 13.13 6.90 -11.56
C THR A 155 13.46 6.97 -13.05
N PRO A 156 13.21 8.10 -13.74
CA PRO A 156 13.60 8.27 -15.13
C PRO A 156 15.11 8.03 -15.34
N TYR A 157 15.44 7.18 -16.30
CA TYR A 157 16.82 6.81 -16.66
C TYR A 157 17.65 6.20 -15.52
N HIS A 158 17.03 5.73 -14.42
CA HIS A 158 17.69 5.29 -13.19
C HIS A 158 18.55 6.38 -12.52
N GLU A 159 18.25 7.66 -12.79
CA GLU A 159 18.92 8.81 -12.20
C GLU A 159 18.05 9.44 -11.09
N PRO A 160 18.64 10.13 -10.12
CA PRO A 160 17.89 10.88 -9.10
C PRO A 160 16.90 11.86 -9.74
N SER A 161 15.60 11.65 -9.54
CA SER A 161 14.57 12.48 -10.15
C SER A 161 14.57 13.90 -9.58
N SER A 162 14.60 14.93 -10.46
CA SER A 162 14.54 16.33 -10.05
C SER A 162 13.24 16.69 -9.35
N VAL A 163 12.12 16.05 -9.75
CA VAL A 163 10.79 16.30 -9.16
C VAL A 163 10.54 15.55 -7.86
N CYS A 164 11.42 14.60 -7.48
CA CYS A 164 11.28 13.91 -6.21
C CYS A 164 11.49 14.86 -5.05
N VAL A 165 10.55 14.90 -4.12
CA VAL A 165 10.57 15.75 -2.93
C VAL A 165 11.03 15.00 -1.66
N GLY A 166 11.34 13.71 -1.75
CA GLY A 166 11.83 12.93 -0.63
C GLY A 166 10.81 12.61 0.46
N CYS A 167 9.50 12.67 0.18
CA CYS A 167 8.44 12.47 1.19
C CYS A 167 8.41 11.06 1.81
N GLY A 168 9.00 10.04 1.17
CA GLY A 168 9.02 8.67 1.68
C GLY A 168 7.71 7.89 1.53
N SER A 169 6.64 8.49 1.01
CA SER A 169 5.32 7.83 0.87
C SER A 169 5.39 6.54 0.07
N CYS A 170 6.22 6.47 -0.96
CA CYS A 170 6.44 5.26 -1.76
C CYS A 170 7.06 4.11 -0.95
N ALA A 171 7.96 4.39 -0.02
CA ALA A 171 8.53 3.40 0.89
C ALA A 171 7.50 2.97 1.95
N HIS A 172 6.72 3.93 2.48
CA HIS A 172 5.71 3.68 3.51
C HIS A 172 4.59 2.75 3.03
N VAL A 173 4.11 2.92 1.80
CA VAL A 173 3.02 2.08 1.24
C VAL A 173 3.52 0.75 0.68
N CYS A 174 4.84 0.49 0.67
CA CYS A 174 5.41 -0.72 0.09
C CYS A 174 5.17 -1.93 0.99
N PRO A 175 4.34 -2.92 0.59
CA PRO A 175 4.00 -4.06 1.45
C PRO A 175 5.15 -5.03 1.66
N THR A 176 6.22 -4.92 0.89
CA THR A 176 7.38 -5.84 0.93
C THR A 176 8.68 -5.13 1.29
N GLY A 177 8.63 -3.85 1.66
CA GLY A 177 9.82 -3.08 2.01
C GLY A 177 10.87 -3.01 0.88
N ALA A 178 10.42 -3.07 -0.38
CA ALA A 178 11.33 -3.09 -1.54
C ALA A 178 11.97 -1.73 -1.84
N ILE A 179 11.43 -0.64 -1.29
CA ILE A 179 11.99 0.70 -1.47
C ILE A 179 12.79 1.04 -0.23
N GLU A 180 14.08 1.20 -0.42
CA GLU A 180 14.99 1.53 0.66
C GLU A 180 14.97 3.04 0.93
N ILE A 181 14.94 3.38 2.20
CA ILE A 181 15.03 4.74 2.70
C ILE A 181 16.02 4.73 3.87
N SER A 182 16.94 5.65 3.87
CA SER A 182 17.88 5.83 4.96
C SER A 182 17.76 7.25 5.51
N GLU A 183 17.80 7.37 6.84
CA GLU A 183 17.74 8.65 7.53
C GLU A 183 18.89 8.79 8.51
N THR A 184 19.42 9.99 8.56
CA THR A 184 20.27 10.50 9.62
C THR A 184 19.50 11.55 10.42
N ASN A 185 20.14 12.21 11.38
CA ASN A 185 19.49 13.33 12.08
C ASN A 185 19.09 14.47 11.13
N ASP A 186 19.88 14.73 10.08
CA ASP A 186 19.72 15.91 9.25
C ASP A 186 19.34 15.61 7.79
N THR A 187 19.41 14.35 7.37
CA THR A 187 19.19 13.96 5.97
C THR A 187 18.36 12.71 5.81
N ARG A 188 17.63 12.65 4.70
CA ARG A 188 16.93 11.48 4.19
C ARG A 188 17.44 11.15 2.80
N THR A 189 17.79 9.89 2.54
CA THR A 189 18.18 9.42 1.21
C THR A 189 17.17 8.39 0.71
N ILE A 190 16.63 8.61 -0.48
CA ILE A 190 15.71 7.72 -1.19
C ILE A 190 15.90 7.90 -2.69
N TRP A 191 15.87 6.82 -3.47
CA TRP A 191 16.10 6.85 -4.92
C TRP A 191 17.40 7.56 -5.31
N ASP A 192 18.49 7.24 -4.60
CA ASP A 192 19.84 7.79 -4.78
C ASP A 192 19.92 9.34 -4.66
N LYS A 193 18.88 9.97 -4.09
CA LYS A 193 18.82 11.39 -3.84
C LYS A 193 18.77 11.67 -2.34
N THR A 194 19.68 12.55 -1.89
CA THR A 194 19.75 12.99 -0.49
C THR A 194 19.03 14.31 -0.32
N PHE A 195 18.19 14.39 0.70
CA PHE A 195 17.37 15.54 1.06
C PHE A 195 17.73 16.01 2.46
N LYS A 196 17.70 17.31 2.71
CA LYS A 196 17.85 17.87 4.04
C LYS A 196 16.53 17.77 4.80
N LEU A 197 16.59 17.37 6.06
CA LEU A 197 15.44 17.31 6.96
C LEU A 197 15.21 18.65 7.67
N VAL A 198 13.94 18.97 7.88
CA VAL A 198 13.51 20.15 8.65
C VAL A 198 12.94 19.67 9.98
N HIS A 199 13.38 20.35 11.04
CA HIS A 199 12.99 20.06 12.40
C HIS A 199 12.00 21.09 12.94
N CYS A 200 11.12 20.65 13.80
CA CYS A 200 10.17 21.51 14.50
C CYS A 200 10.92 22.50 15.41
N SER A 201 10.64 23.78 15.26
CA SER A 201 11.26 24.85 16.07
C SER A 201 10.91 24.78 17.56
N SER A 202 9.80 24.08 17.91
CA SER A 202 9.32 23.95 19.29
C SER A 202 9.82 22.68 19.99
N CYS A 203 9.81 21.53 19.30
CA CYS A 203 10.10 20.22 19.95
C CYS A 203 11.25 19.43 19.30
N GLY A 204 11.86 19.94 18.19
CA GLY A 204 12.96 19.26 17.50
C GLY A 204 12.57 18.03 16.67
N ALA A 205 11.29 17.62 16.65
CA ALA A 205 10.87 16.48 15.85
C ALA A 205 11.04 16.76 14.35
N VAL A 206 11.44 15.73 13.59
CA VAL A 206 11.50 15.79 12.13
C VAL A 206 10.10 16.04 11.57
N ILE A 207 9.96 17.02 10.67
CA ILE A 207 8.70 17.36 10.00
C ILE A 207 8.63 16.71 8.62
N GLY A 208 9.71 16.81 7.85
CA GLY A 208 9.84 16.31 6.50
C GLY A 208 11.11 16.82 5.84
N THR A 209 11.26 16.65 4.55
CA THR A 209 12.37 17.23 3.79
C THR A 209 12.08 18.69 3.45
N GLU A 210 13.12 19.50 3.21
CA GLU A 210 12.94 20.88 2.73
C GLU A 210 12.07 20.93 1.48
N GLN A 211 12.32 20.05 0.51
CA GLN A 211 11.58 19.99 -0.75
C GLN A 211 10.13 19.60 -0.57
N GLU A 212 9.84 18.65 0.36
CA GLU A 212 8.47 18.25 0.70
C GLU A 212 7.68 19.42 1.30
N ILE A 213 8.28 20.13 2.22
CA ILE A 213 7.66 21.28 2.88
C ILE A 213 7.40 22.43 1.89
N TRP A 214 8.38 22.76 1.06
CA TRP A 214 8.22 23.75 0.01
C TRP A 214 7.11 23.36 -0.98
N TYR A 215 7.11 22.12 -1.41
CA TYR A 215 6.09 21.58 -2.31
C TYR A 215 4.68 21.66 -1.70
N ALA A 216 4.53 21.31 -0.42
CA ALA A 216 3.25 21.36 0.28
C ALA A 216 2.77 22.81 0.49
N ALA A 217 3.67 23.71 0.89
CA ALA A 217 3.40 25.14 1.11
C ALA A 217 2.95 25.84 -0.18
N ASP A 218 3.66 25.62 -1.29
CA ASP A 218 3.33 26.16 -2.61
C ASP A 218 1.92 25.73 -3.05
N ARG A 219 1.57 24.45 -2.87
CA ARG A 219 0.25 23.93 -3.25
C ARG A 219 -0.89 24.40 -2.34
N ALA A 220 -0.60 24.62 -1.06
CA ALA A 220 -1.57 25.14 -0.10
C ALA A 220 -1.76 26.66 -0.23
N GLY A 221 -0.82 27.37 -0.86
CA GLY A 221 -0.77 28.82 -0.86
C GLY A 221 -0.48 29.42 0.53
N GLU A 222 0.18 28.66 1.39
CA GLU A 222 0.45 29.02 2.79
C GLU A 222 1.95 28.98 3.08
N GLU A 223 2.41 29.87 3.97
CA GLU A 223 3.78 29.82 4.46
C GLU A 223 3.93 28.76 5.58
N PHE A 224 5.06 28.07 5.60
CA PHE A 224 5.37 27.11 6.63
C PHE A 224 5.77 27.79 7.94
N ASP A 225 5.08 27.49 9.04
CA ASP A 225 5.24 28.12 10.36
C ASP A 225 6.34 27.50 11.24
N GLY A 226 7.12 26.57 10.72
CA GLY A 226 8.20 25.90 11.45
C GLY A 226 7.76 24.89 12.51
N LEU A 227 6.45 24.58 12.63
CA LEU A 227 5.92 23.68 13.64
C LEU A 227 5.47 22.33 13.06
N CYS A 228 5.71 21.26 13.80
CA CYS A 228 5.09 19.96 13.50
C CYS A 228 3.58 19.99 13.82
N ALA A 229 2.82 19.04 13.30
CA ALA A 229 1.36 18.96 13.49
C ALA A 229 0.96 19.00 14.97
N THR A 230 1.67 18.27 15.83
CA THR A 230 1.38 18.21 17.28
C THR A 230 1.62 19.58 17.95
N CYS A 231 2.71 20.26 17.64
CA CYS A 231 3.00 21.58 18.22
C CYS A 231 2.04 22.64 17.70
N ARG A 232 1.62 22.56 16.44
CA ARG A 232 0.60 23.43 15.86
C ARG A 232 -0.76 23.22 16.53
N GLN A 233 -1.18 21.99 16.76
CA GLN A 233 -2.41 21.69 17.50
C GLN A 233 -2.37 22.23 18.93
N LYS A 234 -1.25 22.07 19.65
CA LYS A 234 -1.09 22.64 20.99
C LYS A 234 -1.22 24.16 20.97
N ARG A 235 -0.52 24.84 20.06
CA ARG A 235 -0.62 26.31 19.91
C ARG A 235 -2.05 26.77 19.65
N ILE A 236 -2.79 26.06 18.79
CA ILE A 236 -4.20 26.35 18.52
C ILE A 236 -5.05 26.14 19.79
N ALA A 237 -4.87 25.05 20.51
CA ALA A 237 -5.58 24.77 21.74
C ALA A 237 -5.33 25.86 22.82
N ASP A 238 -4.09 26.30 22.98
CA ASP A 238 -3.70 27.38 23.91
C ASP A 238 -4.40 28.70 23.58
N VAL A 239 -4.49 29.04 22.27
CA VAL A 239 -5.21 30.24 21.81
C VAL A 239 -6.71 30.14 22.13
N PHE A 240 -7.32 28.97 21.92
CA PHE A 240 -8.74 28.77 22.27
C PHE A 240 -8.99 28.82 23.79
N ALA A 241 -8.13 28.20 24.59
CA ALA A 241 -8.22 28.25 26.05
C ALA A 241 -8.12 29.69 26.57
N HIS A 242 -7.15 30.45 26.06
CA HIS A 242 -6.97 31.86 26.44
C HIS A 242 -8.18 32.74 26.09
N ASN A 243 -8.76 32.53 24.89
CA ASN A 243 -9.91 33.31 24.43
C ASN A 243 -11.24 32.86 25.13
N ALA A 244 -11.29 31.62 25.64
CA ALA A 244 -12.44 31.09 26.36
C ALA A 244 -12.46 31.52 27.88
N GLY A 245 -11.40 32.19 28.36
CA GLY A 245 -11.32 32.68 29.75
C GLY A 245 -11.15 31.55 30.77
N VAL A 246 -10.57 30.40 30.39
CA VAL A 246 -10.21 29.28 31.26
C VAL A 246 -8.75 29.36 31.66
#